data_7923de6434a258a9bca186ced483c8a2
#
_entry.id   7923de6434a258a9bca186ced483c8a2
#
_cell.length_a   1.000
_cell.length_b   1.000
_cell.length_c   1.000
_cell.angle_alpha   90.00
_cell.angle_beta   90.00
_cell.angle_gamma   90.00
#
_symmetry.space_group_name_H-M   'P 1'
#
loop_
_entity.id
_entity.type
_entity.pdbx_description
1 polymer ?
#
loop_
_entity_poly.entity_id
_entity_poly.type
_entity_poly.pdbx_seq_one_letter_code
_entity_poly.pdbx_strand_id
1 'polypeptide(L)'
;MEQIGTFGASAYTIRDLQLFHGAEDEHSAAALAACAIVRVTKGRQVEDTFRARLYIVLRGVLQVAADTRTGMADGTVSKILPGESVGEQSVLDEATNLAAITALDDTDLLVIEADLVWDLIDRSNGLARNLLRLLSFRIRAANALLRRRQKLGEFYRLLSMNDGLTDLYNRAWLSDMLPKMVATAQRSGAPLSLVMIDLDHFKKFNDTHGHLAGDAALRAAAGIVNTALRPSDYAVRYGGEEMMVILPDTSASMATVVAERLCQRMRQAVIFDDMRLPLPHVTGSFGVASLEAGLDDLDLIARADSALYRAKEAGRDRVSL
;
A
#
# COMPACT_ATOMS: atom_id res chain seq x y z
N MET A 1 -9.06 -14.18 -35.23
CA MET A 1 -7.89 -15.06 -35.53
C MET A 1 -8.17 -15.78 -36.84
N GLU A 2 -7.21 -15.80 -37.74
CA GLU A 2 -7.30 -16.46 -39.07
C GLU A 2 -6.37 -17.68 -39.08
N GLN A 3 -6.87 -18.85 -39.43
CA GLN A 3 -6.03 -20.04 -39.57
C GLN A 3 -5.22 -19.94 -40.86
N ILE A 4 -3.90 -20.02 -40.76
CA ILE A 4 -2.98 -19.88 -41.89
C ILE A 4 -2.32 -21.21 -42.33
N GLY A 5 -2.51 -22.27 -41.56
CA GLY A 5 -1.98 -23.61 -41.84
C GLY A 5 -1.95 -24.51 -40.63
N THR A 6 -1.15 -25.58 -40.74
CA THR A 6 -0.86 -26.51 -39.66
C THR A 6 0.63 -26.55 -39.35
N PHE A 7 0.98 -26.96 -38.12
CA PHE A 7 2.38 -26.97 -37.68
C PHE A 7 3.26 -27.88 -38.56
N GLY A 8 2.76 -29.09 -38.88
CA GLY A 8 3.53 -30.03 -39.71
C GLY A 8 3.75 -29.60 -41.18
N ALA A 9 2.93 -28.67 -41.70
CA ALA A 9 3.10 -28.06 -43.02
C ALA A 9 3.87 -26.76 -43.02
N SER A 10 4.36 -26.32 -41.85
CA SER A 10 5.08 -25.07 -41.67
C SER A 10 6.61 -25.26 -41.74
N ALA A 11 7.34 -24.14 -41.73
CA ALA A 11 8.80 -24.15 -41.61
C ALA A 11 9.29 -24.30 -40.12
N TYR A 12 8.39 -24.27 -39.17
CA TYR A 12 8.72 -24.39 -37.76
C TYR A 12 8.88 -25.86 -37.33
N THR A 13 9.70 -26.06 -36.32
CA THR A 13 9.96 -27.40 -35.73
C THR A 13 9.72 -27.39 -34.23
N ILE A 14 9.59 -28.58 -33.62
CA ILE A 14 9.43 -28.73 -32.17
C ILE A 14 10.59 -28.09 -31.40
N ARG A 15 11.78 -27.95 -31.98
CA ARG A 15 12.95 -27.32 -31.35
C ARG A 15 12.80 -25.80 -31.20
N ASP A 16 11.93 -25.17 -31.98
CA ASP A 16 11.62 -23.75 -31.86
C ASP A 16 10.71 -23.44 -30.69
N LEU A 17 10.15 -24.47 -30.03
CA LEU A 17 9.20 -24.38 -28.94
C LEU A 17 9.90 -24.58 -27.58
N GLN A 18 10.10 -23.52 -26.81
CA GLN A 18 10.84 -23.57 -25.54
C GLN A 18 10.26 -24.60 -24.55
N LEU A 19 8.93 -24.74 -24.54
CA LEU A 19 8.25 -25.68 -23.67
C LEU A 19 8.64 -27.14 -23.93
N PHE A 20 9.07 -27.46 -25.15
CA PHE A 20 9.45 -28.80 -25.57
C PHE A 20 10.95 -29.08 -25.55
N HIS A 21 11.78 -28.14 -25.10
CA HIS A 21 13.23 -28.34 -25.03
C HIS A 21 13.58 -29.53 -24.13
N GLY A 22 14.31 -30.50 -24.69
CA GLY A 22 14.65 -31.76 -24.02
C GLY A 22 13.48 -32.76 -23.90
N ALA A 23 12.41 -32.53 -24.67
CA ALA A 23 11.23 -33.39 -24.84
C ALA A 23 10.85 -33.50 -26.31
N GLU A 24 11.83 -33.37 -27.22
CA GLU A 24 11.66 -33.42 -28.68
C GLU A 24 11.63 -34.87 -29.18
N ASP A 25 10.59 -35.63 -28.82
CA ASP A 25 10.38 -37.01 -29.31
C ASP A 25 9.50 -37.03 -30.56
N GLU A 26 9.57 -38.15 -31.33
CA GLU A 26 8.79 -38.32 -32.54
C GLU A 26 7.29 -38.26 -32.31
N HIS A 27 6.83 -38.75 -31.16
CA HIS A 27 5.42 -38.76 -30.79
C HIS A 27 4.91 -37.33 -30.59
N SER A 28 5.61 -36.53 -29.82
CA SER A 28 5.28 -35.10 -29.59
C SER A 28 5.30 -34.31 -30.90
N ALA A 29 6.28 -34.57 -31.77
CA ALA A 29 6.33 -33.94 -33.08
C ALA A 29 5.16 -34.33 -33.98
N ALA A 30 4.80 -35.60 -34.02
CA ALA A 30 3.64 -36.12 -34.79
C ALA A 30 2.31 -35.57 -34.27
N ALA A 31 2.16 -35.51 -32.94
CA ALA A 31 0.93 -34.99 -32.31
C ALA A 31 0.75 -33.48 -32.60
N LEU A 32 1.82 -32.71 -32.57
CA LEU A 32 1.78 -31.28 -32.87
C LEU A 32 1.59 -30.98 -34.37
N ALA A 33 1.91 -31.90 -35.26
CA ALA A 33 1.83 -31.68 -36.70
C ALA A 33 0.44 -31.28 -37.20
N ALA A 34 -0.63 -31.80 -36.54
CA ALA A 34 -2.01 -31.47 -36.87
C ALA A 34 -2.50 -30.16 -36.25
N CYS A 35 -1.76 -29.59 -35.31
CA CYS A 35 -2.18 -28.39 -34.61
C CYS A 35 -2.23 -27.18 -35.57
N ALA A 36 -3.25 -26.36 -35.40
CA ALA A 36 -3.47 -25.17 -36.20
C ALA A 36 -2.44 -24.06 -35.90
N ILE A 37 -1.99 -23.38 -36.93
CA ILE A 37 -1.31 -22.10 -36.84
C ILE A 37 -2.32 -21.01 -37.18
N VAL A 38 -2.48 -20.04 -36.26
CA VAL A 38 -3.38 -18.90 -36.46
C VAL A 38 -2.60 -17.60 -36.49
N ARG A 39 -3.05 -16.68 -37.30
CA ARG A 39 -2.53 -15.31 -37.35
C ARG A 39 -3.44 -14.37 -36.58
N VAL A 40 -2.82 -13.56 -35.74
CA VAL A 40 -3.46 -12.47 -35.02
C VAL A 40 -2.82 -11.17 -35.47
N THR A 41 -3.61 -10.26 -36.06
CA THR A 41 -3.13 -8.97 -36.51
C THR A 41 -2.80 -8.06 -35.34
N LYS A 42 -1.84 -7.16 -35.53
CA LYS A 42 -1.44 -6.15 -34.55
C LYS A 42 -2.63 -5.43 -33.90
N GLY A 43 -2.60 -5.27 -32.59
CA GLY A 43 -3.65 -4.61 -31.79
C GLY A 43 -4.90 -5.45 -31.52
N ARG A 44 -5.02 -6.64 -32.11
CA ARG A 44 -6.13 -7.54 -31.83
C ARG A 44 -5.86 -8.41 -30.59
N GLN A 45 -6.92 -8.71 -29.86
CA GLN A 45 -6.85 -9.66 -28.75
C GLN A 45 -6.94 -11.10 -29.26
N VAL A 46 -6.27 -12.00 -28.56
CA VAL A 46 -6.46 -13.44 -28.69
C VAL A 46 -7.74 -13.76 -27.97
N GLU A 47 -8.85 -13.81 -28.72
CA GLU A 47 -10.17 -14.13 -28.20
C GLU A 47 -10.32 -15.64 -28.12
N ASP A 48 -10.33 -16.17 -26.90
CA ASP A 48 -10.71 -17.54 -26.63
C ASP A 48 -11.56 -17.61 -25.36
N THR A 49 -12.85 -17.44 -25.56
CA THR A 49 -13.79 -17.28 -24.46
C THR A 49 -14.40 -18.62 -23.97
N PHE A 50 -14.15 -19.74 -24.67
CA PHE A 50 -14.92 -20.97 -24.41
C PHE A 50 -14.11 -22.26 -24.20
N ARG A 51 -12.80 -22.26 -24.47
CA ARG A 51 -11.96 -23.47 -24.34
C ARG A 51 -10.58 -23.12 -23.78
N ALA A 52 -10.10 -23.98 -22.88
CA ALA A 52 -8.75 -23.92 -22.39
C ALA A 52 -7.78 -24.33 -23.51
N ARG A 53 -6.84 -23.44 -23.87
CA ARG A 53 -5.85 -23.65 -24.94
C ARG A 53 -4.49 -23.15 -24.53
N LEU A 54 -3.48 -23.84 -24.98
CA LEU A 54 -2.10 -23.39 -24.91
C LEU A 54 -1.73 -22.75 -26.25
N TYR A 55 -1.18 -21.56 -26.20
CA TYR A 55 -0.65 -20.84 -27.35
C TYR A 55 0.86 -20.76 -27.26
N ILE A 56 1.58 -21.02 -28.35
CA ILE A 56 3.01 -20.79 -28.46
C ILE A 56 3.24 -19.78 -29.57
N VAL A 57 3.98 -18.73 -29.28
CA VAL A 57 4.34 -17.71 -30.27
C VAL A 57 5.38 -18.28 -31.25
N LEU A 58 5.03 -18.35 -32.51
CA LEU A 58 5.97 -18.76 -33.59
C LEU A 58 6.68 -17.54 -34.20
N ARG A 59 5.95 -16.42 -34.33
CA ARG A 59 6.44 -15.15 -34.88
C ARG A 59 5.67 -14.02 -34.24
N GLY A 60 6.29 -12.85 -34.10
CA GLY A 60 5.67 -11.66 -33.50
C GLY A 60 5.83 -11.60 -31.99
N VAL A 61 5.00 -10.81 -31.32
CA VAL A 61 5.05 -10.60 -29.86
C VAL A 61 3.63 -10.46 -29.31
N LEU A 62 3.34 -11.17 -28.26
CA LEU A 62 2.11 -10.97 -27.46
C LEU A 62 2.39 -10.14 -26.21
N GLN A 63 1.37 -9.44 -25.77
CA GLN A 63 1.30 -8.76 -24.50
C GLN A 63 0.20 -9.40 -23.66
N VAL A 64 0.53 -9.76 -22.44
CA VAL A 64 -0.44 -10.27 -21.44
C VAL A 64 -0.63 -9.19 -20.38
N ALA A 65 -1.84 -8.66 -20.26
CA ALA A 65 -2.22 -7.75 -19.20
C ALA A 65 -2.80 -8.55 -18.02
N ALA A 66 -2.40 -8.21 -16.79
CA ALA A 66 -3.02 -8.77 -15.60
C ALA A 66 -4.52 -8.42 -15.56
N ASP A 67 -5.34 -9.32 -15.02
CA ASP A 67 -6.80 -9.15 -14.94
C ASP A 67 -7.17 -7.86 -14.21
N THR A 68 -7.84 -6.95 -14.93
CA THR A 68 -8.30 -5.65 -14.42
C THR A 68 -9.56 -5.74 -13.54
N ARG A 69 -10.16 -6.93 -13.38
CA ARG A 69 -11.40 -7.12 -12.59
C ARG A 69 -11.20 -6.96 -11.08
N THR A 70 -9.99 -7.02 -10.60
CA THR A 70 -9.65 -6.81 -9.17
C THR A 70 -9.42 -5.35 -8.79
N GLY A 71 -9.73 -4.37 -9.65
CA GLY A 71 -9.71 -2.94 -9.32
C GLY A 71 -8.32 -2.31 -9.11
N MET A 72 -7.24 -3.05 -9.32
CA MET A 72 -5.87 -2.53 -9.26
C MET A 72 -5.32 -2.41 -10.69
N ALA A 73 -5.57 -1.27 -11.30
CA ALA A 73 -5.00 -0.86 -12.58
C ALA A 73 -3.52 -0.49 -12.43
N ASP A 74 -2.68 -1.48 -12.18
CA ASP A 74 -1.24 -1.30 -12.24
C ASP A 74 -0.66 -2.43 -13.11
N GLY A 75 -0.72 -2.16 -14.42
CA GLY A 75 -0.48 -3.13 -15.48
C GLY A 75 0.94 -3.67 -15.49
N THR A 76 1.16 -4.74 -14.76
CA THR A 76 2.32 -5.58 -15.04
C THR A 76 2.05 -6.28 -16.37
N VAL A 77 2.63 -5.70 -17.42
CA VAL A 77 2.51 -6.21 -18.77
C VAL A 77 3.68 -7.15 -19.01
N SER A 78 3.38 -8.42 -19.23
CA SER A 78 4.38 -9.40 -19.66
C SER A 78 4.37 -9.52 -21.18
N LYS A 79 5.54 -9.50 -21.81
CA LYS A 79 5.70 -9.81 -23.23
C LYS A 79 6.02 -11.29 -23.39
N ILE A 80 5.39 -11.93 -24.37
CA ILE A 80 5.64 -13.31 -24.75
C ILE A 80 6.31 -13.27 -26.12
N LEU A 81 7.50 -13.81 -26.19
CA LEU A 81 8.37 -13.79 -27.35
C LEU A 81 8.27 -15.09 -28.18
N PRO A 82 8.82 -15.14 -29.40
CA PRO A 82 8.87 -16.38 -30.20
C PRO A 82 9.49 -17.55 -29.42
N GLY A 83 8.84 -18.70 -29.50
CA GLY A 83 9.17 -19.92 -28.76
C GLY A 83 8.49 -20.01 -27.36
N GLU A 84 8.05 -18.91 -26.79
CA GLU A 84 7.41 -18.89 -25.46
C GLU A 84 5.91 -19.21 -25.54
N SER A 85 5.36 -19.72 -24.45
CA SER A 85 3.96 -20.14 -24.32
C SER A 85 3.14 -19.23 -23.42
N VAL A 86 1.82 -19.21 -23.65
CA VAL A 86 0.81 -18.58 -22.82
C VAL A 86 -0.47 -19.40 -22.83
N GLY A 87 -1.27 -19.33 -21.77
CA GLY A 87 -2.51 -20.10 -21.61
C GLY A 87 -2.34 -21.42 -20.84
N GLU A 88 -1.14 -21.75 -20.37
CA GLU A 88 -0.87 -22.94 -19.57
C GLU A 88 -1.70 -23.00 -18.28
N GLN A 89 -2.01 -21.87 -17.67
CA GLN A 89 -2.86 -21.83 -16.49
C GLN A 89 -4.27 -22.31 -16.82
N SER A 90 -4.86 -21.80 -17.90
CA SER A 90 -6.19 -22.25 -18.34
C SER A 90 -6.27 -23.74 -18.62
N VAL A 91 -5.20 -24.31 -19.16
CA VAL A 91 -5.14 -25.75 -19.44
C VAL A 91 -5.01 -26.57 -18.17
N LEU A 92 -4.22 -26.08 -17.19
CA LEU A 92 -3.90 -26.84 -15.98
C LEU A 92 -4.97 -26.75 -14.89
N ASP A 93 -5.70 -25.64 -14.80
CA ASP A 93 -6.77 -25.43 -13.81
C ASP A 93 -8.18 -25.50 -14.41
N GLU A 94 -8.27 -25.87 -15.71
CA GLU A 94 -9.53 -25.97 -16.48
C GLU A 94 -10.37 -24.67 -16.45
N ALA A 95 -9.77 -23.56 -16.04
CA ALA A 95 -10.42 -22.27 -15.99
C ALA A 95 -10.26 -21.52 -17.32
N THR A 96 -11.25 -20.72 -17.67
CA THR A 96 -11.13 -19.82 -18.83
C THR A 96 -10.05 -18.78 -18.59
N ASN A 97 -9.25 -18.50 -19.62
CA ASN A 97 -8.17 -17.51 -19.54
C ASN A 97 -8.74 -16.10 -19.26
N LEU A 98 -8.52 -15.59 -18.05
CA LEU A 98 -9.04 -14.30 -17.61
C LEU A 98 -8.11 -13.14 -17.99
N ALA A 99 -6.90 -13.43 -18.47
CA ALA A 99 -5.94 -12.40 -18.86
C ALA A 99 -6.20 -11.90 -20.29
N ALA A 100 -6.20 -10.60 -20.51
CA ALA A 100 -6.28 -10.04 -21.84
C ALA A 100 -4.93 -10.23 -22.55
N ILE A 101 -4.93 -11.04 -23.62
CA ILE A 101 -3.75 -11.29 -24.46
C ILE A 101 -3.91 -10.48 -25.74
N THR A 102 -2.97 -9.56 -26.02
CA THR A 102 -3.04 -8.66 -27.19
C THR A 102 -1.78 -8.83 -28.05
N ALA A 103 -1.94 -8.89 -29.35
CA ALA A 103 -0.81 -8.91 -30.30
C ALA A 103 -0.19 -7.52 -30.45
N LEU A 104 1.11 -7.39 -30.13
CA LEU A 104 1.86 -6.14 -30.32
C LEU A 104 2.31 -5.94 -31.77
N ASP A 105 2.48 -7.03 -32.50
CA ASP A 105 2.78 -7.10 -33.91
C ASP A 105 1.91 -8.19 -34.58
N ASP A 106 1.94 -8.30 -35.90
CA ASP A 106 1.32 -9.45 -36.58
C ASP A 106 1.97 -10.74 -36.10
N THR A 107 1.20 -11.55 -35.38
CA THR A 107 1.71 -12.66 -34.59
C THR A 107 1.12 -13.99 -35.10
N ASP A 108 1.99 -14.96 -35.35
CA ASP A 108 1.62 -16.33 -35.70
C ASP A 108 1.72 -17.20 -34.45
N LEU A 109 0.64 -17.88 -34.12
CA LEU A 109 0.50 -18.69 -32.90
C LEU A 109 0.23 -20.17 -33.26
N LEU A 110 0.98 -21.07 -32.66
CA LEU A 110 0.60 -22.47 -32.58
C LEU A 110 -0.47 -22.62 -31.49
N VAL A 111 -1.59 -23.24 -31.86
CA VAL A 111 -2.73 -23.48 -30.96
C VAL A 111 -2.77 -24.95 -30.60
N ILE A 112 -2.71 -25.24 -29.31
CA ILE A 112 -2.75 -26.61 -28.80
C ILE A 112 -3.97 -26.73 -27.87
N GLU A 113 -4.91 -27.62 -28.19
CA GLU A 113 -6.08 -27.87 -27.37
C GLU A 113 -5.69 -28.56 -26.05
N ALA A 114 -6.46 -28.31 -24.98
CA ALA A 114 -6.15 -28.81 -23.63
C ALA A 114 -5.98 -30.31 -23.57
N ASP A 115 -6.87 -31.05 -24.22
CA ASP A 115 -6.82 -32.54 -24.24
C ASP A 115 -5.49 -33.06 -24.81
N LEU A 116 -4.99 -32.40 -25.86
CA LEU A 116 -3.68 -32.76 -26.44
C LEU A 116 -2.53 -32.38 -25.50
N VAL A 117 -2.61 -31.26 -24.78
CA VAL A 117 -1.59 -30.89 -23.80
C VAL A 117 -1.51 -31.94 -22.69
N TRP A 118 -2.66 -32.42 -22.20
CA TRP A 118 -2.72 -33.48 -21.18
C TRP A 118 -2.17 -34.81 -21.72
N ASP A 119 -2.54 -35.24 -22.93
CA ASP A 119 -1.99 -36.47 -23.57
C ASP A 119 -0.44 -36.37 -23.68
N LEU A 120 0.09 -35.19 -24.07
CA LEU A 120 1.52 -34.97 -24.15
C LEU A 120 2.21 -34.96 -22.77
N ILE A 121 1.56 -34.41 -21.73
CA ILE A 121 2.07 -34.42 -20.34
C ILE A 121 2.14 -35.87 -19.82
N ASP A 122 1.09 -36.66 -20.03
CA ASP A 122 1.03 -38.06 -19.55
C ASP A 122 2.10 -38.94 -20.19
N ARG A 123 2.51 -38.60 -21.42
CA ARG A 123 3.51 -39.37 -22.18
C ARG A 123 4.92 -38.85 -22.09
N SER A 124 5.09 -37.56 -21.76
CA SER A 124 6.39 -36.90 -21.73
C SER A 124 6.73 -36.30 -20.37
N ASN A 125 7.55 -37.01 -19.59
CA ASN A 125 8.13 -36.45 -18.36
C ASN A 125 8.93 -35.15 -18.59
N GLY A 126 9.45 -34.95 -19.80
CA GLY A 126 10.18 -33.74 -20.20
C GLY A 126 9.27 -32.52 -20.23
N LEU A 127 8.12 -32.65 -20.91
CA LEU A 127 7.12 -31.57 -21.02
C LEU A 127 6.57 -31.20 -19.64
N ALA A 128 6.19 -32.21 -18.83
CA ALA A 128 5.71 -31.98 -17.47
C ALA A 128 6.72 -31.19 -16.62
N ARG A 129 8.02 -31.57 -16.68
CA ARG A 129 9.10 -30.85 -15.98
C ARG A 129 9.27 -29.41 -16.48
N ASN A 130 9.16 -29.18 -17.77
CA ASN A 130 9.29 -27.84 -18.36
C ASN A 130 8.12 -26.95 -17.94
N LEU A 131 6.88 -27.45 -17.91
CA LEU A 131 5.71 -26.76 -17.38
C LEU A 131 5.91 -26.37 -15.90
N LEU A 132 6.36 -27.31 -15.07
CA LEU A 132 6.64 -27.04 -13.65
C LEU A 132 7.74 -25.99 -13.47
N ARG A 133 8.80 -26.02 -14.29
CA ARG A 133 9.85 -24.99 -14.28
C ARG A 133 9.30 -23.61 -14.68
N LEU A 134 8.48 -23.54 -15.72
CA LEU A 134 7.84 -22.32 -16.19
C LEU A 134 6.95 -21.70 -15.11
N LEU A 135 6.07 -22.51 -14.49
CA LEU A 135 5.19 -22.07 -13.41
C LEU A 135 5.98 -21.63 -12.18
N SER A 136 7.02 -22.40 -11.79
CA SER A 136 7.91 -22.02 -10.69
C SER A 136 8.64 -20.68 -10.95
N PHE A 137 9.08 -20.44 -12.18
CA PHE A 137 9.67 -19.16 -12.58
C PHE A 137 8.66 -18.02 -12.46
N ARG A 138 7.42 -18.20 -12.97
CA ARG A 138 6.36 -17.19 -12.89
C ARG A 138 5.96 -16.86 -11.45
N ILE A 139 5.83 -17.88 -10.59
CA ILE A 139 5.56 -17.69 -9.16
C ILE A 139 6.69 -16.86 -8.50
N ARG A 140 7.96 -17.18 -8.78
CA ARG A 140 9.09 -16.40 -8.25
C ARG A 140 9.08 -14.96 -8.72
N ALA A 141 8.78 -14.72 -10.00
CA ALA A 141 8.70 -13.37 -10.56
C ALA A 141 7.55 -12.57 -9.92
N ALA A 142 6.37 -13.17 -9.76
CA ALA A 142 5.21 -12.56 -9.09
C ALA A 142 5.51 -12.23 -7.62
N ASN A 143 6.12 -13.15 -6.87
CA ASN A 143 6.52 -12.93 -5.49
C ASN A 143 7.57 -11.82 -5.34
N ALA A 144 8.53 -11.73 -6.28
CA ALA A 144 9.52 -10.65 -6.27
C ALA A 144 8.87 -9.28 -6.49
N LEU A 145 7.89 -9.19 -7.38
CA LEU A 145 7.12 -7.98 -7.64
C LEU A 145 6.29 -7.56 -6.42
N LEU A 146 5.59 -8.51 -5.79
CA LEU A 146 4.81 -8.27 -4.56
C LEU A 146 5.71 -7.74 -3.43
N ARG A 147 6.88 -8.34 -3.21
CA ARG A 147 7.85 -7.86 -2.21
C ARG A 147 8.34 -6.45 -2.51
N ARG A 148 8.57 -6.12 -3.79
CA ARG A 148 8.98 -4.77 -4.20
C ARG A 148 7.87 -3.75 -3.91
N ARG A 149 6.61 -4.07 -4.23
CA ARG A 149 5.44 -3.21 -3.93
C ARG A 149 5.26 -2.98 -2.43
N GLN A 150 5.39 -4.04 -1.63
CA GLN A 150 5.32 -3.92 -0.16
C GLN A 150 6.40 -3.00 0.39
N LYS A 151 7.68 -3.19 -0.03
CA LYS A 151 8.78 -2.31 0.38
C LYS A 151 8.56 -0.85 -0.03
N LEU A 152 8.04 -0.63 -1.23
CA LEU A 152 7.73 0.72 -1.71
C LEU A 152 6.59 1.35 -0.89
N GLY A 153 5.55 0.59 -0.57
CA GLY A 153 4.46 1.04 0.30
C GLY A 153 4.94 1.39 1.71
N GLU A 154 5.81 0.56 2.30
CA GLU A 154 6.45 0.85 3.59
C GLU A 154 7.34 2.11 3.52
N PHE A 155 8.10 2.27 2.45
CA PHE A 155 8.93 3.46 2.24
C PHE A 155 8.09 4.74 2.14
N TYR A 156 7.01 4.74 1.36
CA TYR A 156 6.08 5.88 1.30
C TYR A 156 5.39 6.13 2.64
N ARG A 157 5.04 5.08 3.39
CA ARG A 157 4.48 5.21 4.74
C ARG A 157 5.48 5.88 5.68
N LEU A 158 6.75 5.48 5.63
CA LEU A 158 7.83 6.09 6.44
C LEU A 158 8.09 7.55 6.05
N LEU A 159 8.07 7.89 4.76
CA LEU A 159 8.21 9.28 4.29
C LEU A 159 7.01 10.16 4.67
N SER A 160 5.85 9.57 4.92
CA SER A 160 4.61 10.27 5.29
C SER A 160 4.29 10.14 6.79
N MET A 161 5.29 10.13 7.67
CA MET A 161 5.07 10.04 9.12
C MET A 161 4.84 11.38 9.79
N ASN A 162 5.14 12.49 9.10
CA ASN A 162 4.91 13.84 9.59
C ASN A 162 3.67 14.46 8.92
N ASP A 163 3.05 15.39 9.61
CA ASP A 163 2.00 16.24 9.07
C ASP A 163 2.61 17.37 8.23
N GLY A 164 2.18 17.50 6.98
CA GLY A 164 2.74 18.44 6.01
C GLY A 164 2.52 19.93 6.35
N LEU A 165 1.62 20.28 7.28
CA LEU A 165 1.39 21.66 7.71
C LEU A 165 2.22 22.03 8.93
N THR A 166 2.30 21.14 9.91
CA THR A 166 2.83 21.42 11.25
C THR A 166 4.20 20.81 11.52
N ASP A 167 4.66 19.91 10.67
CA ASP A 167 5.87 19.09 10.81
C ASP A 167 5.91 18.20 12.07
N LEU A 168 4.80 18.13 12.80
CA LEU A 168 4.61 17.16 13.88
C LEU A 168 4.43 15.77 13.30
N TYR A 169 4.61 14.73 14.10
CA TYR A 169 4.18 13.40 13.69
C TYR A 169 2.69 13.38 13.38
N ASN A 170 2.28 12.52 12.45
CA ASN A 170 0.87 12.39 12.07
C ASN A 170 0.18 11.21 12.78
N ARG A 171 -1.12 11.09 12.56
CA ARG A 171 -1.95 10.01 13.15
C ARG A 171 -1.50 8.61 12.73
N ALA A 172 -0.92 8.44 11.53
CA ALA A 172 -0.41 7.15 11.07
C ALA A 172 0.82 6.70 11.88
N TRP A 173 1.72 7.64 12.19
CA TRP A 173 2.84 7.40 13.10
C TRP A 173 2.36 7.02 14.50
N LEU A 174 1.38 7.76 15.03
CA LEU A 174 0.80 7.49 16.34
C LEU A 174 0.27 6.06 16.44
N SER A 175 -0.54 5.64 15.47
CA SER A 175 -1.15 4.30 15.43
C SER A 175 -0.12 3.17 15.39
N ASP A 176 1.07 3.42 14.87
CA ASP A 176 2.17 2.44 14.83
C ASP A 176 3.02 2.44 16.11
N MET A 177 3.23 3.63 16.70
CA MET A 177 4.20 3.81 17.78
C MET A 177 3.60 3.73 19.18
N LEU A 178 2.39 4.27 19.40
CA LEU A 178 1.80 4.32 20.73
C LEU A 178 1.57 2.93 21.35
N PRO A 179 1.07 1.90 20.62
CA PRO A 179 0.94 0.55 21.16
C PRO A 179 2.29 -0.04 21.63
N LYS A 180 3.38 0.26 20.89
CA LYS A 180 4.74 -0.19 21.24
C LYS A 180 5.27 0.49 22.49
N MET A 181 4.98 1.79 22.66
CA MET A 181 5.36 2.56 23.84
C MET A 181 4.59 2.08 25.06
N VAL A 182 3.28 1.85 24.94
CA VAL A 182 2.44 1.27 26.01
C VAL A 182 2.96 -0.10 26.44
N ALA A 183 3.22 -1.01 25.49
CA ALA A 183 3.77 -2.33 25.79
C ALA A 183 5.17 -2.26 26.44
N THR A 184 5.97 -1.27 26.09
CA THR A 184 7.29 -1.07 26.70
C THR A 184 7.18 -0.53 28.11
N ALA A 185 6.32 0.47 28.34
CA ALA A 185 6.06 1.04 29.67
C ALA A 185 5.51 -0.01 30.64
N GLN A 186 4.56 -0.84 30.19
CA GLN A 186 4.01 -1.93 31.01
C GLN A 186 5.05 -2.98 31.39
N ARG A 187 5.95 -3.33 30.49
CA ARG A 187 7.02 -4.32 30.77
C ARG A 187 8.10 -3.79 31.71
N SER A 188 8.45 -2.51 31.55
CA SER A 188 9.49 -1.89 32.37
C SER A 188 8.97 -1.34 33.72
N GLY A 189 7.66 -1.16 33.86
CA GLY A 189 7.06 -0.45 34.98
C GLY A 189 7.29 1.06 34.95
N ALA A 190 7.83 1.60 33.86
CA ALA A 190 8.08 3.04 33.69
C ALA A 190 6.76 3.78 33.43
N PRO A 191 6.58 5.00 33.99
CA PRO A 191 5.37 5.78 33.75
C PRO A 191 5.33 6.29 32.30
N LEU A 192 4.14 6.27 31.71
CA LEU A 192 3.86 6.85 30.40
C LEU A 192 2.65 7.76 30.54
N SER A 193 2.76 9.01 30.10
CA SER A 193 1.64 9.94 30.12
C SER A 193 1.37 10.52 28.71
N LEU A 194 0.13 10.94 28.51
CA LEU A 194 -0.37 11.52 27.30
C LEU A 194 -1.09 12.84 27.58
N VAL A 195 -0.86 13.84 26.74
CA VAL A 195 -1.57 15.13 26.79
C VAL A 195 -2.31 15.31 25.48
N MET A 196 -3.62 15.36 25.52
CA MET A 196 -4.48 15.75 24.41
C MET A 196 -4.67 17.25 24.41
N ILE A 197 -4.53 17.91 23.27
CA ILE A 197 -4.56 19.37 23.12
C ILE A 197 -5.55 19.70 22.00
N ASP A 198 -6.37 20.72 22.23
CA ASP A 198 -7.29 21.25 21.21
C ASP A 198 -7.26 22.78 21.25
N LEU A 199 -7.19 23.41 20.08
CA LEU A 199 -7.17 24.88 19.97
C LEU A 199 -8.58 25.44 20.19
N ASP A 200 -8.72 26.26 21.20
CA ASP A 200 -10.01 26.80 21.61
C ASP A 200 -10.63 27.70 20.52
N HIS A 201 -11.89 27.44 20.21
CA HIS A 201 -12.66 28.22 19.24
C HIS A 201 -12.04 28.31 17.85
N PHE A 202 -11.23 27.33 17.43
CA PHE A 202 -10.46 27.38 16.18
C PHE A 202 -11.36 27.52 14.94
N LYS A 203 -12.51 26.90 14.92
CA LYS A 203 -13.50 27.10 13.84
C LYS A 203 -13.92 28.56 13.73
N LYS A 204 -14.26 29.22 14.86
CA LYS A 204 -14.63 30.64 14.88
C LYS A 204 -13.47 31.54 14.43
N PHE A 205 -12.24 31.15 14.81
CA PHE A 205 -11.04 31.85 14.34
C PHE A 205 -10.91 31.78 12.81
N ASN A 206 -11.07 30.61 12.23
CA ASN A 206 -11.08 30.41 10.76
C ASN A 206 -12.19 31.19 10.06
N ASP A 207 -13.41 31.14 10.62
CA ASP A 207 -14.57 31.85 10.05
C ASP A 207 -14.34 33.38 10.06
N THR A 208 -13.56 33.89 11.02
CA THR A 208 -13.28 35.34 11.17
C THR A 208 -12.07 35.79 10.35
N HIS A 209 -10.99 34.99 10.31
CA HIS A 209 -9.69 35.40 9.78
C HIS A 209 -9.27 34.65 8.51
N GLY A 210 -10.06 33.64 8.10
CA GLY A 210 -9.81 32.79 6.94
C GLY A 210 -8.85 31.61 7.25
N HIS A 211 -8.89 30.62 6.38
CA HIS A 211 -8.13 29.36 6.56
C HIS A 211 -6.61 29.54 6.54
N LEU A 212 -6.09 30.53 5.79
CA LEU A 212 -4.64 30.81 5.80
C LEU A 212 -4.14 31.31 7.16
N ALA A 213 -4.97 32.09 7.85
CA ALA A 213 -4.69 32.52 9.23
C ALA A 213 -4.77 31.33 10.20
N GLY A 214 -5.73 30.44 10.01
CA GLY A 214 -5.80 29.18 10.76
C GLY A 214 -4.59 28.30 10.57
N ASP A 215 -4.10 28.17 9.36
CA ASP A 215 -2.87 27.41 9.08
C ASP A 215 -1.66 28.02 9.78
N ALA A 216 -1.56 29.35 9.83
CA ALA A 216 -0.51 30.04 10.59
C ALA A 216 -0.64 29.79 12.10
N ALA A 217 -1.86 29.83 12.64
CA ALA A 217 -2.14 29.50 14.03
C ALA A 217 -1.75 28.06 14.39
N LEU A 218 -2.06 27.09 13.53
CA LEU A 218 -1.67 25.70 13.68
C LEU A 218 -0.14 25.53 13.68
N ARG A 219 0.57 26.19 12.77
CA ARG A 219 2.04 26.17 12.73
C ARG A 219 2.65 26.79 14.00
N ALA A 220 2.09 27.91 14.47
CA ALA A 220 2.54 28.55 15.70
C ALA A 220 2.34 27.65 16.93
N ALA A 221 1.16 27.05 17.06
CA ALA A 221 0.85 26.12 18.14
C ALA A 221 1.78 24.89 18.11
N ALA A 222 1.99 24.30 16.94
CA ALA A 222 2.92 23.19 16.75
C ALA A 222 4.36 23.56 17.12
N GLY A 223 4.82 24.73 16.72
CA GLY A 223 6.13 25.26 17.09
C GLY A 223 6.30 25.42 18.60
N ILE A 224 5.26 25.91 19.29
CA ILE A 224 5.24 26.03 20.77
C ILE A 224 5.36 24.66 21.41
N VAL A 225 4.56 23.68 20.93
CA VAL A 225 4.61 22.31 21.44
C VAL A 225 6.02 21.75 21.24
N ASN A 226 6.52 21.76 20.02
CA ASN A 226 7.79 21.13 19.66
C ASN A 226 8.98 21.74 20.42
N THR A 227 9.03 23.06 20.58
CA THR A 227 10.12 23.76 21.30
C THR A 227 10.06 23.60 22.82
N ALA A 228 8.93 23.18 23.38
CA ALA A 228 8.77 22.97 24.80
C ALA A 228 9.09 21.53 25.26
N LEU A 229 9.22 20.60 24.33
CA LEU A 229 9.45 19.19 24.59
C LEU A 229 10.94 18.84 24.61
N ARG A 230 11.26 17.80 25.35
CA ARG A 230 12.60 17.21 25.35
C ARG A 230 12.73 16.19 24.21
N PRO A 231 13.94 15.79 23.82
CA PRO A 231 14.17 14.84 22.70
C PRO A 231 13.50 13.48 22.85
N SER A 232 13.14 13.08 24.08
CA SER A 232 12.44 11.83 24.38
C SER A 232 10.93 11.91 24.26
N ASP A 233 10.37 13.12 24.14
CA ASP A 233 8.93 13.34 24.05
C ASP A 233 8.52 13.43 22.59
N TYR A 234 7.26 13.12 22.30
CA TYR A 234 6.75 13.10 20.92
C TYR A 234 5.52 14.00 20.81
N ALA A 235 5.51 14.82 19.75
CA ALA A 235 4.37 15.67 19.41
C ALA A 235 3.72 15.15 18.12
N VAL A 236 2.41 15.02 18.14
CA VAL A 236 1.60 14.44 17.07
C VAL A 236 0.47 15.39 16.71
N ARG A 237 0.19 15.60 15.43
CA ARG A 237 -1.08 16.15 14.97
C ARG A 237 -2.11 15.04 14.90
N TYR A 238 -3.07 15.03 15.83
CA TYR A 238 -4.06 13.97 15.96
C TYR A 238 -5.25 14.16 15.00
N GLY A 239 -5.68 15.41 14.81
CA GLY A 239 -6.81 15.78 13.94
C GLY A 239 -6.63 17.17 13.34
N GLY A 240 -7.70 17.81 12.89
CA GLY A 240 -7.69 19.14 12.30
C GLY A 240 -6.97 20.19 13.16
N GLU A 241 -7.51 20.45 14.35
CA GLU A 241 -7.01 21.41 15.36
C GLU A 241 -6.50 20.72 16.62
N GLU A 242 -6.48 19.37 16.62
CA GLU A 242 -6.09 18.56 17.75
C GLU A 242 -4.64 18.11 17.65
N MET A 243 -3.91 18.24 18.73
CA MET A 243 -2.54 17.77 18.88
C MET A 243 -2.44 16.83 20.09
N MET A 244 -1.44 15.98 20.09
CA MET A 244 -1.17 15.06 21.18
C MET A 244 0.30 15.09 21.53
N VAL A 245 0.62 15.07 22.82
CA VAL A 245 1.98 14.90 23.30
C VAL A 245 2.09 13.59 24.06
N ILE A 246 3.07 12.79 23.72
CA ILE A 246 3.40 11.54 24.41
C ILE A 246 4.66 11.78 25.23
N LEU A 247 4.58 11.44 26.51
CA LEU A 247 5.64 11.71 27.49
C LEU A 247 6.10 10.37 28.12
N PRO A 248 7.07 9.68 27.52
CA PRO A 248 7.70 8.50 28.12
C PRO A 248 8.38 8.87 29.44
N ASP A 249 8.50 7.90 30.35
CA ASP A 249 9.16 8.02 31.66
C ASP A 249 8.66 9.26 32.46
N THR A 250 7.34 9.55 32.36
CA THR A 250 6.75 10.77 32.93
C THR A 250 5.47 10.42 33.69
N SER A 251 5.43 10.74 34.97
CA SER A 251 4.27 10.54 35.83
C SER A 251 3.14 11.55 35.53
N ALA A 252 1.91 11.28 36.00
CA ALA A 252 0.76 12.17 35.84
C ALA A 252 1.05 13.59 36.36
N SER A 253 1.67 13.73 37.53
CA SER A 253 2.01 15.02 38.11
C SER A 253 3.00 15.81 37.24
N MET A 254 4.01 15.14 36.71
CA MET A 254 4.99 15.79 35.80
C MET A 254 4.37 16.12 34.45
N ALA A 255 3.49 15.26 33.92
CA ALA A 255 2.77 15.53 32.67
C ALA A 255 1.85 16.75 32.80
N THR A 256 1.21 16.93 33.97
CA THR A 256 0.43 18.12 34.26
C THR A 256 1.28 19.38 34.24
N VAL A 257 2.48 19.37 34.83
CA VAL A 257 3.41 20.51 34.76
C VAL A 257 3.81 20.83 33.32
N VAL A 258 4.05 19.79 32.48
CA VAL A 258 4.34 19.99 31.06
C VAL A 258 3.13 20.61 30.35
N ALA A 259 1.93 20.10 30.57
CA ALA A 259 0.70 20.62 29.98
C ALA A 259 0.41 22.08 30.40
N GLU A 260 0.59 22.42 31.68
CA GLU A 260 0.46 23.81 32.18
C GLU A 260 1.45 24.75 31.51
N ARG A 261 2.70 24.34 31.36
CA ARG A 261 3.71 25.10 30.65
C ARG A 261 3.33 25.34 29.19
N LEU A 262 2.80 24.34 28.50
CA LEU A 262 2.31 24.46 27.12
C LEU A 262 1.10 25.40 27.05
N CYS A 263 0.13 25.27 27.94
CA CYS A 263 -1.03 26.14 28.03
C CYS A 263 -0.61 27.60 28.22
N GLN A 264 0.30 27.88 29.15
CA GLN A 264 0.82 29.23 29.38
C GLN A 264 1.54 29.79 28.15
N ARG A 265 2.38 29.01 27.48
CA ARG A 265 3.07 29.43 26.25
C ARG A 265 2.10 29.72 25.12
N MET A 266 1.06 28.89 24.93
CA MET A 266 0.02 29.15 23.91
C MET A 266 -0.73 30.45 24.19
N ARG A 267 -1.08 30.72 25.44
CA ARG A 267 -1.74 31.96 25.85
C ARG A 267 -0.90 33.20 25.56
N GLN A 268 0.42 33.08 25.56
CA GLN A 268 1.37 34.19 25.31
C GLN A 268 1.81 34.28 23.84
N ALA A 269 1.34 33.33 23.00
CA ALA A 269 1.78 33.27 21.62
C ALA A 269 1.24 34.42 20.77
N VAL A 270 2.16 35.09 20.05
CA VAL A 270 1.85 36.05 19.00
C VAL A 270 1.87 35.29 17.67
N ILE A 271 0.72 35.23 17.02
CA ILE A 271 0.56 34.43 15.76
C ILE A 271 1.01 35.25 14.55
N PHE A 272 0.85 36.59 14.60
CA PHE A 272 1.20 37.50 13.50
C PHE A 272 1.87 38.74 14.03
N ASP A 273 3.04 39.09 13.48
CA ASP A 273 3.87 40.22 13.95
C ASP A 273 3.23 41.61 13.75
N ASP A 274 2.30 41.75 12.81
CA ASP A 274 1.64 43.00 12.40
C ASP A 274 0.24 43.16 12.98
N MET A 275 -0.22 42.27 13.84
CA MET A 275 -1.52 42.40 14.47
C MET A 275 -1.61 43.47 15.53
N ARG A 276 -2.62 44.35 15.39
CA ARG A 276 -2.93 45.35 16.41
C ARG A 276 -3.78 44.76 17.51
N LEU A 277 -3.57 45.17 18.74
CA LEU A 277 -4.39 44.72 19.88
C LEU A 277 -5.87 45.13 19.73
N PRO A 278 -6.85 44.27 20.13
CA PRO A 278 -6.64 42.98 20.74
C PRO A 278 -6.26 41.92 19.68
N LEU A 279 -5.10 41.30 19.89
CA LEU A 279 -4.63 40.22 19.02
C LEU A 279 -5.63 39.07 19.08
N PRO A 280 -5.91 38.37 17.96
CA PRO A 280 -6.61 37.09 18.04
C PRO A 280 -5.70 36.14 18.80
N HIS A 281 -6.05 35.92 20.07
CA HIS A 281 -5.40 34.87 20.86
C HIS A 281 -5.99 33.50 20.47
N VAL A 282 -5.12 32.57 20.16
CA VAL A 282 -5.49 31.17 20.11
C VAL A 282 -5.03 30.55 21.42
N THR A 283 -5.97 30.22 22.28
CA THR A 283 -5.70 29.42 23.49
C THR A 283 -5.90 27.95 23.19
N GLY A 284 -5.50 27.10 24.10
CA GLY A 284 -5.70 25.66 24.00
C GLY A 284 -6.25 25.07 25.30
N SER A 285 -7.07 24.07 25.16
CA SER A 285 -7.49 23.18 26.24
C SER A 285 -6.67 21.91 26.24
N PHE A 286 -6.34 21.41 27.43
CA PHE A 286 -5.40 20.29 27.61
C PHE A 286 -6.03 19.22 28.50
N GLY A 287 -6.02 17.96 28.03
CA GLY A 287 -6.41 16.80 28.81
C GLY A 287 -5.21 15.90 29.07
N VAL A 288 -4.91 15.59 30.31
CA VAL A 288 -3.79 14.75 30.71
C VAL A 288 -4.29 13.40 31.20
N ALA A 289 -3.65 12.33 30.73
CA ALA A 289 -3.86 10.98 31.26
C ALA A 289 -2.53 10.25 31.41
N SER A 290 -2.46 9.32 32.35
CA SER A 290 -1.30 8.45 32.53
C SER A 290 -1.71 7.01 32.41
N LEU A 291 -0.78 6.20 31.90
CA LEU A 291 -0.97 4.76 31.76
C LEU A 291 -1.08 4.11 33.13
N GLU A 292 -2.15 3.38 33.34
CA GLU A 292 -2.37 2.54 34.50
C GLU A 292 -2.27 1.06 34.13
N ALA A 293 -2.12 0.21 35.11
CA ALA A 293 -2.06 -1.23 34.90
C ALA A 293 -3.34 -1.76 34.22
N GLY A 294 -3.17 -2.50 33.14
CA GLY A 294 -4.28 -3.12 32.40
C GLY A 294 -4.93 -2.25 31.33
N LEU A 295 -4.55 -0.98 31.19
CA LEU A 295 -5.03 -0.13 30.09
C LEU A 295 -4.23 -0.38 28.82
N ASP A 296 -4.89 -0.33 27.68
CA ASP A 296 -4.25 -0.29 26.37
C ASP A 296 -4.05 1.16 25.86
N ASP A 297 -3.57 1.29 24.64
CA ASP A 297 -3.32 2.59 24.00
C ASP A 297 -4.62 3.35 23.70
N LEU A 298 -5.70 2.64 23.35
CA LEU A 298 -7.01 3.26 23.09
C LEU A 298 -7.65 3.77 24.39
N ASP A 299 -7.54 3.01 25.48
CA ASP A 299 -8.01 3.42 26.81
C ASP A 299 -7.26 4.69 27.28
N LEU A 300 -5.95 4.73 27.07
CA LEU A 300 -5.14 5.91 27.44
C LEU A 300 -5.55 7.15 26.64
N ILE A 301 -5.79 7.01 25.34
CA ILE A 301 -6.31 8.10 24.48
C ILE A 301 -7.70 8.53 24.99
N ALA A 302 -8.61 7.59 25.23
CA ALA A 302 -9.98 7.91 25.68
C ALA A 302 -10.00 8.67 27.02
N ARG A 303 -9.10 8.33 27.93
CA ARG A 303 -8.95 9.06 29.20
C ARG A 303 -8.44 10.47 29.01
N ALA A 304 -7.44 10.66 28.14
CA ALA A 304 -6.92 12.00 27.82
C ALA A 304 -7.98 12.87 27.12
N ASP A 305 -8.78 12.28 26.21
CA ASP A 305 -9.89 12.96 25.55
C ASP A 305 -10.99 13.35 26.57
N SER A 306 -11.35 12.45 27.48
CA SER A 306 -12.29 12.76 28.57
C SER A 306 -11.81 13.89 29.48
N ALA A 307 -10.50 13.95 29.74
CA ALA A 307 -9.88 15.05 30.49
C ALA A 307 -9.92 16.35 29.67
N LEU A 308 -9.63 16.31 28.39
CA LEU A 308 -9.74 17.46 27.49
C LEU A 308 -11.18 18.00 27.46
N TYR A 309 -12.15 17.12 27.37
CA TYR A 309 -13.56 17.52 27.42
C TYR A 309 -13.90 18.29 28.72
N ARG A 310 -13.43 17.80 29.88
CA ARG A 310 -13.59 18.52 31.16
C ARG A 310 -12.93 19.90 31.14
N ALA A 311 -11.75 20.02 30.56
CA ALA A 311 -11.09 21.33 30.40
C ALA A 311 -11.93 22.31 29.57
N LYS A 312 -12.52 21.82 28.46
CA LYS A 312 -13.40 22.63 27.59
C LYS A 312 -14.68 23.07 28.33
N GLU A 313 -15.32 22.16 29.08
CA GLU A 313 -16.53 22.49 29.87
C GLU A 313 -16.25 23.44 31.03
N ALA A 314 -15.11 23.32 31.66
CA ALA A 314 -14.71 24.18 32.77
C ALA A 314 -14.34 25.64 32.34
N GLY A 315 -14.49 25.98 31.06
CA GLY A 315 -14.28 27.34 30.53
C GLY A 315 -13.04 27.49 29.64
N ARG A 316 -12.46 26.39 29.17
CA ARG A 316 -11.32 26.37 28.22
C ARG A 316 -10.02 26.99 28.79
N ASP A 317 -8.99 27.11 27.93
CA ASP A 317 -7.68 27.72 28.27
C ASP A 317 -7.13 27.18 29.61
N ARG A 318 -7.12 25.86 29.75
CA ARG A 318 -6.70 25.18 30.98
C ARG A 318 -6.32 23.72 30.76
N VAL A 319 -5.70 23.18 31.81
CA VAL A 319 -5.38 21.76 31.92
C VAL A 319 -6.42 21.04 32.79
N SER A 320 -6.78 19.81 32.46
CA SER A 320 -7.57 18.89 33.28
C SER A 320 -6.92 17.50 33.28
N LEU A 321 -7.12 16.77 34.38
CA LEU A 321 -6.72 15.35 34.52
C LEU A 321 -7.94 14.44 34.40
#